data_e4650e03285e7f5ef6398cdc2e26ac62
#
_entry.id   e4650e03285e7f5ef6398cdc2e26ac62
#
_cell.length_a   1.000
_cell.length_b   1.000
_cell.length_c   1.000
_cell.angle_alpha   90.00
_cell.angle_beta   90.00
_cell.angle_gamma   90.00
#
_symmetry.space_group_name_H-M   'P 1'
#
loop_
_entity.id
_entity.type
_entity.pdbx_description
1 polymer ?
#
loop_
_entity_poly.entity_id
_entity_poly.type
_entity_poly.pdbx_seq_one_letter_code
_entity_poly.pdbx_strand_id
1 'polypeptide(L)'
;MSTSGYAAVLTKSSNIITVNLMEAVSEAQVFAEQTGIGCGPMEELITEGFGPVAGGYSGRMTSGNYAPSLDKRPGFGVSLSIKDADYAVAIAKEKGVKLPATEVANANMKQAREEHGEVLDCAAMYGTLRKEAGLSFFNEKSRQSDE
;
A
#
# COMPACT_ATOMS: atom_id res chain seq x y z
N MET A 1 -27.48 6.53 -13.25
CA MET A 1 -26.06 6.97 -13.29
C MET A 1 -25.63 7.02 -14.74
N SER A 2 -24.92 8.08 -15.18
CA SER A 2 -24.34 8.13 -16.52
C SER A 2 -23.26 7.07 -16.73
N THR A 3 -22.97 6.71 -18.01
CA THR A 3 -21.91 5.74 -18.32
C THR A 3 -20.54 6.17 -17.76
N SER A 4 -20.22 7.47 -17.85
CA SER A 4 -19.00 8.03 -17.27
C SER A 4 -18.97 7.93 -15.74
N GLY A 5 -20.11 8.18 -15.08
CA GLY A 5 -20.24 8.01 -13.63
C GLY A 5 -20.05 6.56 -13.19
N TYR A 6 -20.64 5.61 -13.92
CA TYR A 6 -20.47 4.19 -13.66
C TYR A 6 -18.99 3.76 -13.77
N ALA A 7 -18.32 4.15 -14.86
CA ALA A 7 -16.91 3.82 -15.06
C ALA A 7 -16.02 4.39 -13.95
N ALA A 8 -16.28 5.65 -13.53
CA ALA A 8 -15.53 6.26 -12.44
C ALA A 8 -15.71 5.49 -11.10
N VAL A 9 -16.95 5.13 -10.76
CA VAL A 9 -17.22 4.36 -9.53
C VAL A 9 -16.59 2.98 -9.60
N LEU A 10 -16.66 2.30 -10.76
CA LEU A 10 -16.05 0.98 -10.93
C LEU A 10 -14.53 1.03 -10.75
N THR A 11 -13.86 2.02 -11.34
CA THR A 11 -12.41 2.21 -11.18
C THR A 11 -12.04 2.46 -9.72
N LYS A 12 -12.77 3.33 -9.02
CA LYS A 12 -12.53 3.58 -7.59
C LYS A 12 -12.79 2.35 -6.73
N SER A 13 -13.79 1.54 -7.09
CA SER A 13 -14.07 0.27 -6.40
C SER A 13 -12.93 -0.73 -6.54
N SER A 14 -12.29 -0.82 -7.71
CA SER A 14 -11.12 -1.68 -7.89
C SER A 14 -9.94 -1.24 -7.01
N ASN A 15 -9.76 0.08 -6.80
CA ASN A 15 -8.72 0.61 -5.94
C ASN A 15 -8.98 0.34 -4.45
N ILE A 16 -10.22 0.17 -4.02
CA ILE A 16 -10.54 -0.34 -2.68
C ILE A 16 -9.86 -1.70 -2.46
N ILE A 17 -10.04 -2.62 -3.39
CA ILE A 17 -9.42 -3.95 -3.30
C ILE A 17 -7.91 -3.85 -3.35
N THR A 18 -7.37 -3.03 -4.23
CA THR A 18 -5.92 -2.82 -4.38
C THR A 18 -5.28 -2.35 -3.08
N VAL A 19 -5.76 -1.27 -2.47
CA VAL A 19 -5.15 -0.73 -1.25
C VAL A 19 -5.38 -1.65 -0.06
N ASN A 20 -6.53 -2.31 0.04
CA ASN A 20 -6.81 -3.26 1.11
C ASN A 20 -5.93 -4.50 1.02
N LEU A 21 -5.69 -5.00 -0.19
CA LEU A 21 -4.79 -6.13 -0.42
C LEU A 21 -3.34 -5.76 -0.12
N MET A 22 -2.91 -4.56 -0.50
CA MET A 22 -1.57 -4.06 -0.14
C MET A 22 -1.39 -3.92 1.36
N GLU A 23 -2.40 -3.45 2.08
CA GLU A 23 -2.37 -3.40 3.54
C GLU A 23 -2.21 -4.79 4.16
N ALA A 24 -3.02 -5.75 3.72
CA ALA A 24 -2.94 -7.13 4.20
C ALA A 24 -1.56 -7.76 3.93
N VAL A 25 -1.01 -7.56 2.73
CA VAL A 25 0.32 -8.04 2.35
C VAL A 25 1.41 -7.34 3.19
N SER A 26 1.26 -6.05 3.46
CA SER A 26 2.18 -5.29 4.31
C SER A 26 2.22 -5.84 5.73
N GLU A 27 1.06 -6.10 6.32
CA GLU A 27 0.95 -6.69 7.66
C GLU A 27 1.62 -8.08 7.70
N ALA A 28 1.37 -8.91 6.70
CA ALA A 28 1.96 -10.25 6.60
C ALA A 28 3.50 -10.19 6.49
N GLN A 29 4.04 -9.27 5.70
CA GLN A 29 5.47 -9.10 5.55
C GLN A 29 6.14 -8.57 6.81
N VAL A 30 5.56 -7.58 7.49
CA VAL A 30 6.09 -7.10 8.77
C VAL A 30 6.04 -8.18 9.84
N PHE A 31 4.96 -8.96 9.89
CA PHE A 31 4.86 -10.12 10.78
C PHE A 31 5.97 -11.14 10.49
N ALA A 32 6.24 -11.44 9.22
CA ALA A 32 7.31 -12.35 8.84
C ALA A 32 8.70 -11.86 9.25
N GLU A 33 8.97 -10.55 9.12
CA GLU A 33 10.21 -9.94 9.57
C GLU A 33 10.37 -10.07 11.10
N GLN A 34 9.33 -9.78 11.86
CA GLN A 34 9.39 -9.75 13.33
C GLN A 34 9.40 -11.16 13.96
N THR A 35 8.84 -12.14 13.29
CA THR A 35 8.80 -13.52 13.80
C THR A 35 9.98 -14.38 13.34
N GLY A 36 10.84 -13.85 12.49
CA GLY A 36 11.99 -14.59 11.96
C GLY A 36 11.68 -15.56 10.82
N ILE A 37 10.44 -15.59 10.34
CA ILE A 37 10.06 -16.34 9.13
C ILE A 37 10.83 -15.78 7.92
N GLY A 38 10.95 -14.46 7.85
CA GLY A 38 11.60 -13.76 6.76
C GLY A 38 10.68 -13.44 5.59
N CYS A 39 11.04 -12.37 4.87
CA CYS A 39 10.22 -11.87 3.76
C CYS A 39 10.17 -12.82 2.56
N GLY A 40 11.24 -13.56 2.27
CA GLY A 40 11.32 -14.48 1.14
C GLY A 40 10.28 -15.61 1.22
N PRO A 41 10.29 -16.43 2.28
CA PRO A 41 9.27 -17.47 2.48
C PRO A 41 7.85 -16.93 2.51
N MET A 42 7.63 -15.76 3.11
CA MET A 42 6.31 -15.12 3.12
C MET A 42 5.87 -14.71 1.71
N GLU A 43 6.78 -14.19 0.89
CA GLU A 43 6.48 -13.82 -0.49
C GLU A 43 6.13 -15.04 -1.35
N GLU A 44 6.82 -16.16 -1.17
CA GLU A 44 6.48 -17.42 -1.83
C GLU A 44 5.07 -17.88 -1.43
N LEU A 45 4.77 -17.86 -0.14
CA LEU A 45 3.44 -18.23 0.37
C LEU A 45 2.35 -17.32 -0.21
N ILE A 46 2.56 -16.01 -0.22
CA ILE A 46 1.62 -15.04 -0.78
C ILE A 46 1.40 -15.31 -2.28
N THR A 47 2.47 -15.53 -3.02
CA THR A 47 2.40 -15.76 -4.46
C THR A 47 1.67 -17.07 -4.79
N GLU A 48 2.01 -18.15 -4.11
CA GLU A 48 1.42 -19.46 -4.33
C GLU A 48 -0.04 -19.53 -3.85
N GLY A 49 -0.33 -18.95 -2.70
CA GLY A 49 -1.66 -19.01 -2.09
C GLY A 49 -2.67 -18.00 -2.61
N PHE A 50 -2.20 -16.80 -3.02
CA PHE A 50 -3.05 -15.67 -3.37
C PHE A 50 -2.80 -15.11 -4.78
N GLY A 51 -1.89 -15.70 -5.52
CA GLY A 51 -1.67 -15.42 -6.92
C GLY A 51 -0.68 -14.27 -7.20
N PRO A 52 -0.42 -14.01 -8.51
CA PRO A 52 0.63 -13.09 -8.93
C PRO A 52 0.35 -11.63 -8.59
N VAL A 53 -0.90 -11.22 -8.41
CA VAL A 53 -1.23 -9.85 -8.02
C VAL A 53 -0.75 -9.57 -6.60
N ALA A 54 -1.13 -10.41 -5.65
CA ALA A 54 -0.68 -10.31 -4.26
C ALA A 54 0.84 -10.49 -4.15
N GLY A 55 1.42 -11.45 -4.86
CA GLY A 55 2.86 -11.64 -4.95
C GLY A 55 3.58 -10.43 -5.53
N GLY A 56 3.01 -9.77 -6.53
CA GLY A 56 3.53 -8.53 -7.09
C GLY A 56 3.53 -7.37 -6.11
N TYR A 57 2.51 -7.25 -5.27
CA TYR A 57 2.48 -6.26 -4.19
C TYR A 57 3.55 -6.55 -3.12
N SER A 58 3.70 -7.80 -2.73
CA SER A 58 4.82 -8.23 -1.87
C SER A 58 6.16 -7.84 -2.49
N GLY A 59 6.35 -8.09 -3.77
CA GLY A 59 7.58 -7.74 -4.49
C GLY A 59 7.90 -6.24 -4.48
N ARG A 60 6.90 -5.36 -4.53
CA ARG A 60 7.13 -3.91 -4.39
C ARG A 60 7.70 -3.54 -3.02
N MET A 61 7.31 -4.28 -1.99
CA MET A 61 7.79 -4.07 -0.62
C MET A 61 9.18 -4.63 -0.43
N THR A 62 9.36 -5.91 -0.75
CA THR A 62 10.63 -6.63 -0.52
C THR A 62 11.77 -6.13 -1.40
N SER A 63 11.48 -5.63 -2.60
CA SER A 63 12.46 -5.01 -3.50
C SER A 63 12.85 -3.58 -3.13
N GLY A 64 12.16 -2.95 -2.18
CA GLY A 64 12.36 -1.55 -1.83
C GLY A 64 11.64 -0.54 -2.74
N ASN A 65 10.91 -1.01 -3.74
CA ASN A 65 10.21 -0.13 -4.69
C ASN A 65 9.06 0.68 -4.07
N TYR A 66 8.63 0.35 -2.85
CA TYR A 66 7.69 1.16 -2.08
C TYR A 66 8.24 2.55 -1.74
N ALA A 67 9.56 2.67 -1.62
CA ALA A 67 10.29 3.92 -1.39
C ALA A 67 11.49 4.01 -2.36
N PRO A 68 11.23 4.32 -3.64
CA PRO A 68 12.27 4.35 -4.67
C PRO A 68 13.20 5.56 -4.48
N SER A 69 14.32 5.58 -5.22
CA SER A 69 15.20 6.76 -5.27
C SER A 69 14.41 8.01 -5.66
N LEU A 70 14.77 9.16 -5.11
CA LEU A 70 14.03 10.42 -5.29
C LEU A 70 13.95 10.91 -6.75
N ASP A 71 14.85 10.47 -7.59
CA ASP A 71 14.90 10.75 -9.04
C ASP A 71 14.01 9.79 -9.87
N LYS A 72 13.41 8.78 -9.24
CA LYS A 72 12.55 7.81 -9.92
C LYS A 72 11.08 8.12 -9.72
N ARG A 73 10.29 7.75 -10.72
CA ARG A 73 8.84 7.82 -10.64
C ARG A 73 8.28 6.52 -10.05
N PRO A 74 7.47 6.59 -8.97
CA PRO A 74 6.80 5.41 -8.44
C PRO A 74 5.86 4.76 -9.47
N GLY A 75 5.65 3.47 -9.37
CA GLY A 75 4.73 2.74 -10.25
C GLY A 75 3.28 3.20 -10.06
N PHE A 76 2.84 3.30 -8.82
CA PHE A 76 1.56 3.91 -8.45
C PHE A 76 1.80 4.88 -7.30
N GLY A 77 1.84 6.17 -7.59
CA GLY A 77 2.19 7.19 -6.60
C GLY A 77 1.23 7.24 -5.41
N VAL A 78 1.80 7.42 -4.22
CA VAL A 78 1.07 7.43 -2.95
C VAL A 78 -0.03 8.50 -2.93
N SER A 79 0.23 9.70 -3.46
CA SER A 79 -0.75 10.79 -3.49
C SER A 79 -1.96 10.48 -4.36
N LEU A 80 -1.76 9.81 -5.50
CA LEU A 80 -2.86 9.37 -6.37
C LEU A 80 -3.69 8.29 -5.68
N SER A 81 -3.05 7.34 -5.02
CA SER A 81 -3.73 6.30 -4.26
C SER A 81 -4.56 6.86 -3.09
N ILE A 82 -4.00 7.82 -2.35
CA ILE A 82 -4.71 8.52 -1.28
C ILE A 82 -5.95 9.24 -1.83
N LYS A 83 -5.81 9.95 -2.94
CA LYS A 83 -6.94 10.63 -3.60
C LYS A 83 -8.06 9.65 -3.95
N ASP A 84 -7.72 8.50 -4.48
CA ASP A 84 -8.69 7.48 -4.84
C ASP A 84 -9.35 6.85 -3.60
N ALA A 85 -8.59 6.58 -2.55
CA ALA A 85 -9.12 6.07 -1.29
C ALA A 85 -10.04 7.08 -0.60
N ASP A 86 -9.66 8.36 -0.54
CA ASP A 86 -10.48 9.43 0.00
C ASP A 86 -11.82 9.55 -0.74
N TYR A 87 -11.79 9.46 -2.07
CA TYR A 87 -12.99 9.49 -2.90
C TYR A 87 -13.90 8.29 -2.62
N ALA A 88 -13.35 7.09 -2.54
CA ALA A 88 -14.11 5.89 -2.23
C ALA A 88 -14.77 5.96 -0.84
N VAL A 89 -14.03 6.42 0.18
CA VAL A 89 -14.55 6.60 1.54
C VAL A 89 -15.68 7.65 1.57
N ALA A 90 -15.55 8.74 0.82
CA ALA A 90 -16.58 9.78 0.73
C ALA A 90 -17.89 9.23 0.12
N ILE A 91 -17.80 8.48 -0.99
CA ILE A 91 -18.99 7.84 -1.60
C ILE A 91 -19.60 6.81 -0.64
N ALA A 92 -18.78 5.99 -0.01
CA ALA A 92 -19.25 4.99 0.94
C ALA A 92 -20.04 5.63 2.09
N LYS A 93 -19.53 6.74 2.63
CA LYS A 93 -20.21 7.52 3.68
C LYS A 93 -21.57 8.03 3.24
N GLU A 94 -21.67 8.57 2.02
CA GLU A 94 -22.96 9.02 1.46
C GLU A 94 -23.98 7.88 1.32
N LYS A 95 -23.49 6.67 1.05
CA LYS A 95 -24.32 5.46 0.85
C LYS A 95 -24.51 4.62 2.11
N GLY A 96 -24.01 5.06 3.26
CA GLY A 96 -24.10 4.31 4.50
C GLY A 96 -23.25 3.04 4.55
N VAL A 97 -22.22 2.94 3.71
CA VAL A 97 -21.30 1.80 3.65
C VAL A 97 -20.03 2.13 4.43
N LYS A 98 -19.56 1.20 5.23
CA LYS A 98 -18.29 1.33 5.96
C LYS A 98 -17.17 0.64 5.18
N LEU A 99 -16.01 1.27 5.12
CA LEU A 99 -14.79 0.74 4.50
C LEU A 99 -13.63 0.74 5.51
N PRO A 100 -13.71 0.00 6.62
CA PRO A 100 -12.71 0.09 7.69
C PRO A 100 -11.30 -0.30 7.22
N ALA A 101 -11.15 -1.33 6.40
CA ALA A 101 -9.84 -1.71 5.86
C ALA A 101 -9.24 -0.62 4.97
N THR A 102 -10.06 0.02 4.13
CA THR A 102 -9.62 1.14 3.28
C THR A 102 -9.21 2.34 4.13
N GLU A 103 -9.95 2.64 5.19
CA GLU A 103 -9.61 3.75 6.10
C GLU A 103 -8.27 3.51 6.80
N VAL A 104 -7.98 2.30 7.25
CA VAL A 104 -6.68 1.93 7.84
C VAL A 104 -5.56 2.05 6.81
N ALA A 105 -5.71 1.47 5.63
CA ALA A 105 -4.74 1.56 4.55
C ALA A 105 -4.44 3.01 4.16
N ASN A 106 -5.50 3.82 4.04
CA ASN A 106 -5.37 5.24 3.70
C ASN A 106 -4.64 6.04 4.77
N ALA A 107 -4.93 5.79 6.05
CA ALA A 107 -4.22 6.43 7.16
C ALA A 107 -2.72 6.10 7.13
N ASN A 108 -2.35 4.85 6.86
CA ASN A 108 -0.97 4.42 6.75
C ASN A 108 -0.25 5.07 5.55
N MET A 109 -0.92 5.19 4.40
CA MET A 109 -0.38 5.91 3.24
C MET A 109 -0.18 7.40 3.53
N LYS A 110 -1.15 8.05 4.18
CA LYS A 110 -1.06 9.46 4.57
C LYS A 110 0.11 9.71 5.52
N GLN A 111 0.29 8.86 6.51
CA GLN A 111 1.40 8.95 7.44
C GLN A 111 2.75 8.78 6.71
N ALA A 112 2.86 7.81 5.83
CA ALA A 112 4.07 7.63 5.01
C ALA A 112 4.41 8.88 4.21
N ARG A 113 3.41 9.48 3.53
CA ARG A 113 3.60 10.70 2.74
C ARG A 113 3.96 11.91 3.60
N GLU A 114 3.31 12.08 4.73
CA GLU A 114 3.58 13.18 5.65
C GLU A 114 5.02 13.15 6.17
N GLU A 115 5.51 11.96 6.51
CA GLU A 115 6.84 11.80 7.09
C GLU A 115 7.96 11.74 6.04
N HIS A 116 7.70 11.24 4.83
CA HIS A 116 8.75 10.91 3.85
C HIS A 116 8.54 11.51 2.45
N GLY A 117 7.52 12.36 2.28
CA GLY A 117 7.28 13.07 1.03
C GLY A 117 6.50 12.26 -0.01
N GLU A 118 6.40 12.82 -1.21
CA GLU A 118 5.52 12.30 -2.27
C GLU A 118 6.19 11.28 -3.20
N VAL A 119 7.51 11.14 -3.15
CA VAL A 119 8.22 10.15 -3.96
C VAL A 119 8.16 8.80 -3.26
N LEU A 120 6.93 8.28 -3.18
CA LEU A 120 6.58 6.98 -2.59
C LEU A 120 5.56 6.28 -3.49
N ASP A 121 5.64 4.96 -3.55
CA ASP A 121 4.60 4.11 -4.12
C ASP A 121 3.44 3.95 -3.12
N CYS A 122 2.25 3.58 -3.59
CA CYS A 122 1.12 3.28 -2.71
C CYS A 122 1.43 2.17 -1.70
N ALA A 123 2.35 1.25 -2.01
CA ALA A 123 2.83 0.22 -1.11
C ALA A 123 3.66 0.77 0.08
N ALA A 124 3.87 2.09 0.17
CA ALA A 124 4.60 2.73 1.27
C ALA A 124 3.91 2.58 2.64
N MET A 125 2.64 2.16 2.69
CA MET A 125 2.01 1.71 3.93
C MET A 125 2.82 0.63 4.65
N TYR A 126 3.56 -0.19 3.92
CA TYR A 126 4.51 -1.16 4.46
C TYR A 126 5.59 -0.50 5.33
N GLY A 127 6.15 0.62 4.88
CA GLY A 127 7.13 1.38 5.65
C GLY A 127 6.55 1.93 6.97
N THR A 128 5.30 2.41 6.95
CA THR A 128 4.59 2.85 8.15
C THR A 128 4.44 1.71 9.15
N LEU A 129 3.98 0.55 8.70
CA LEU A 129 3.82 -0.64 9.56
C LEU A 129 5.16 -1.16 10.10
N ARG A 130 6.23 -1.11 9.29
CA ARG A 130 7.58 -1.42 9.77
C ARG A 130 7.97 -0.53 10.95
N LYS A 131 7.76 0.77 10.79
CA LYS A 131 8.08 1.76 11.84
C LYS A 131 7.28 1.51 13.11
N GLU A 132 6.00 1.24 13.01
CA GLU A 132 5.15 0.90 14.16
C GLU A 132 5.63 -0.38 14.88
N ALA A 133 6.19 -1.32 14.15
CA ALA A 133 6.78 -2.54 14.69
C ALA A 133 8.22 -2.37 15.22
N GLY A 134 8.76 -1.16 15.23
CA GLY A 134 10.10 -0.87 15.72
C GLY A 134 11.22 -1.08 14.71
N LEU A 135 10.87 -1.30 13.43
CA LEU A 135 11.83 -1.38 12.32
C LEU A 135 12.02 0.01 11.67
N SER A 136 13.06 0.16 10.85
CA SER A 136 13.19 1.35 10.01
C SER A 136 12.06 1.41 8.98
N PHE A 137 11.55 2.62 8.66
CA PHE A 137 10.66 2.82 7.52
C PHE A 137 11.28 2.27 6.23
N PHE A 138 12.55 2.56 6.01
CA PHE A 138 13.31 2.10 4.85
C PHE A 138 13.90 0.71 5.11
N ASN A 139 13.64 -0.24 4.20
CA ASN A 139 14.33 -1.52 4.23
C ASN A 139 15.70 -1.43 3.51
N GLU A 140 16.46 -2.50 3.51
CA GLU A 140 17.82 -2.54 2.94
C GLU A 140 17.86 -2.22 1.43
N LYS A 141 16.77 -2.44 0.70
CA LYS A 141 16.69 -2.29 -0.76
C LYS A 141 16.03 -0.99 -1.22
N SER A 142 15.35 -0.27 -0.32
CA SER A 142 14.76 1.03 -0.63
C SER A 142 15.81 2.14 -0.58
N ARG A 143 15.42 3.37 -0.95
CA ARG A 143 16.25 4.53 -0.59
C ARG A 143 16.43 4.59 0.93
N GLN A 144 17.51 5.19 1.41
CA GLN A 144 17.86 5.18 2.84
C GLN A 144 17.58 6.51 3.54
N SER A 145 17.20 7.54 2.80
CA SER A 145 16.91 8.88 3.34
C SER A 145 15.95 9.66 2.46
N ASP A 146 15.48 10.80 2.97
CA ASP A 146 14.61 11.74 2.24
C ASP A 146 15.39 12.88 1.60
N GLU A 147 16.70 12.78 1.56
CA GLU A 147 17.63 13.77 0.98
C GLU A 147 18.25 13.28 -0.32
#